data_d0ead12b00378610aa0cc0e2908f9647
#
_entry.id   d0ead12b00378610aa0cc0e2908f9647
#
_cell.length_a   1.000
_cell.length_b   1.000
_cell.length_c   1.000
_cell.angle_alpha   90.00
_cell.angle_beta   90.00
_cell.angle_gamma   90.00
#
_symmetry.space_group_name_H-M   'P 1'
#
loop_
_entity.id
_entity.type
_entity.pdbx_description
1 polymer ?
#
loop_
_entity_poly.entity_id
_entity_poly.type
_entity_poly.pdbx_seq_one_letter_code
_entity_poly.pdbx_strand_id
1 'polypeptide(L)'
;MQHKRTGKAGTATEHPIDNSALIHLAVHNKWHSNVFRLECHLKNAVCPARLQQAVDAVAVRFPMLAAGIQKRGNGFVVVSCPEDLNIRVDSQPLLYLSREEIRDCAMRVLYGPHHIAVEFFHSLTDGCGGLQFLKGLLAEYFGVPMQPLPIKEAWEDSYQKYAARGTPTSVPGGVSYLLPAAPLENSPVHRTTLTFSVDELRARAKAEHTTLTAWFTALFAQTAMQLQRQKITPDRPWQPVQIMVPIDLRKRFPSASCRNFSLYALPKLTLDAAKGSFSEIAESMAVQIQAQSSYARLQSAIATNVALERKTSALPLWIKCAALRKGFEICGGRSSCITLSNLGQVTFPDPIQREIERLDFLLTPRAHSPYNCGIVSVGNTLSLTITRRGPERGFEKIFLQYCAEIKTVEIQSESKSNL
;
A
#
# COMPACT_ATOMS: atom_id res chain seq x y z
N MET A 1 6.59 33.55 -11.04
CA MET A 1 7.97 33.58 -11.58
C MET A 1 8.67 32.30 -11.17
N GLN A 2 8.79 31.35 -12.12
CA GLN A 2 9.49 30.08 -11.91
C GLN A 2 10.99 30.34 -12.08
N HIS A 3 11.76 30.29 -11.00
CA HIS A 3 13.21 30.25 -11.08
C HIS A 3 13.65 28.85 -11.53
N LYS A 4 13.98 28.70 -12.81
CA LYS A 4 14.80 27.57 -13.28
C LYS A 4 16.18 27.69 -12.63
N ARG A 5 16.42 26.86 -11.61
CA ARG A 5 17.79 26.61 -11.15
C ARG A 5 18.49 25.73 -12.18
N THR A 6 19.42 26.29 -12.90
CA THR A 6 20.38 25.55 -13.73
C THR A 6 21.41 24.92 -12.80
N GLY A 7 21.10 23.74 -12.28
CA GLY A 7 22.04 22.94 -11.48
C GLY A 7 23.00 22.20 -12.40
N LYS A 8 24.28 22.15 -12.02
CA LYS A 8 25.34 21.35 -12.64
C LYS A 8 24.88 19.90 -12.77
N ALA A 9 24.97 19.33 -13.98
CA ALA A 9 24.73 17.94 -14.28
C ALA A 9 25.75 17.03 -13.56
N GLY A 10 25.48 16.71 -12.30
CA GLY A 10 25.99 15.47 -11.73
C GLY A 10 25.30 14.34 -12.48
N THR A 11 26.02 13.31 -12.90
CA THR A 11 25.48 12.14 -13.62
C THR A 11 24.38 11.51 -12.75
N ALA A 12 23.11 11.79 -13.09
CA ALA A 12 21.96 11.22 -12.39
C ALA A 12 22.09 9.70 -12.45
N THR A 13 22.08 9.04 -11.31
CA THR A 13 22.19 7.59 -11.24
C THR A 13 20.89 6.99 -11.77
N GLU A 14 20.94 6.29 -12.89
CA GLU A 14 19.81 5.61 -13.51
C GLU A 14 19.82 4.12 -13.17
N HIS A 15 18.67 3.59 -12.76
CA HIS A 15 18.52 2.17 -12.45
C HIS A 15 17.27 1.59 -13.14
N PRO A 16 17.37 0.42 -13.81
CA PRO A 16 16.22 -0.19 -14.45
C PRO A 16 15.16 -0.60 -13.43
N ILE A 17 13.89 -0.54 -13.83
CA ILE A 17 12.79 -1.11 -13.04
C ILE A 17 12.58 -2.57 -13.44
N ASP A 18 12.12 -3.37 -12.48
CA ASP A 18 11.71 -4.76 -12.68
C ASP A 18 10.21 -4.88 -13.08
N ASN A 19 9.75 -6.10 -13.36
CA ASN A 19 8.34 -6.32 -13.70
C ASN A 19 7.39 -6.03 -12.55
N SER A 20 7.83 -6.14 -11.30
CA SER A 20 7.00 -5.82 -10.13
C SER A 20 6.70 -4.32 -10.05
N ALA A 21 7.62 -3.49 -10.53
CA ALA A 21 7.44 -2.06 -10.67
C ALA A 21 6.72 -1.69 -11.98
N LEU A 22 7.04 -2.39 -13.09
CA LEU A 22 6.47 -2.11 -14.41
C LEU A 22 4.96 -2.33 -14.47
N ILE A 23 4.41 -3.27 -13.70
CA ILE A 23 2.96 -3.52 -13.68
C ILE A 23 2.18 -2.29 -13.24
N HIS A 24 2.69 -1.52 -12.28
CA HIS A 24 2.02 -0.30 -11.78
C HIS A 24 1.96 0.79 -12.86
N LEU A 25 3.03 0.93 -13.66
CA LEU A 25 3.04 1.82 -14.84
C LEU A 25 2.10 1.33 -15.94
N ALA A 26 2.09 0.01 -16.20
CA ALA A 26 1.28 -0.58 -17.25
C ALA A 26 -0.23 -0.38 -17.02
N VAL A 27 -0.69 -0.45 -15.76
CA VAL A 27 -2.10 -0.30 -15.39
C VAL A 27 -2.47 1.11 -14.95
N HIS A 28 -1.50 2.04 -14.85
CA HIS A 28 -1.72 3.41 -14.39
C HIS A 28 -2.66 4.18 -15.33
N ASN A 29 -3.71 4.73 -14.77
CA ASN A 29 -4.64 5.65 -15.41
C ASN A 29 -5.37 6.48 -14.35
N LYS A 30 -6.23 7.41 -14.76
CA LYS A 30 -6.98 8.27 -13.82
C LYS A 30 -7.88 7.50 -12.82
N TRP A 31 -8.20 6.24 -13.10
CA TRP A 31 -9.03 5.37 -12.26
C TRP A 31 -8.22 4.39 -11.41
N HIS A 32 -6.94 4.23 -11.72
CA HIS A 32 -6.04 3.28 -11.12
C HIS A 32 -4.66 3.93 -10.97
N SER A 33 -4.54 4.81 -9.98
CA SER A 33 -3.33 5.64 -9.84
C SER A 33 -2.14 4.88 -9.24
N ASN A 34 -2.36 3.77 -8.54
CA ASN A 34 -1.30 3.02 -7.83
C ASN A 34 -0.43 3.90 -6.91
N VAL A 35 -1.05 4.86 -6.25
CA VAL A 35 -0.40 5.71 -5.25
C VAL A 35 -0.84 5.23 -3.87
N PHE A 36 0.09 5.17 -2.94
CA PHE A 36 -0.25 5.01 -1.52
C PHE A 36 0.27 6.20 -0.72
N ARG A 37 -0.31 6.44 0.45
CA ARG A 37 0.01 7.54 1.33
C ARG A 37 0.27 7.06 2.74
N LEU A 38 1.30 7.60 3.35
CA LEU A 38 1.56 7.54 4.77
C LEU A 38 1.41 8.94 5.33
N GLU A 39 0.62 9.09 6.38
CA GLU A 39 0.30 10.38 6.98
C GLU A 39 0.55 10.32 8.48
N CYS A 40 1.34 11.27 8.98
CA CYS A 40 1.64 11.43 10.40
C CYS A 40 0.91 12.65 10.92
N HIS A 41 -0.02 12.44 11.86
CA HIS A 41 -0.69 13.50 12.58
C HIS A 41 0.11 13.89 13.81
N LEU A 42 0.33 15.19 13.98
CA LEU A 42 1.14 15.78 15.03
C LEU A 42 0.27 16.58 15.99
N LYS A 43 0.62 16.58 17.25
CA LYS A 43 -0.02 17.40 18.29
C LYS A 43 0.19 18.88 18.05
N ASN A 44 1.39 19.25 17.62
CA ASN A 44 1.79 20.61 17.35
C ASN A 44 1.70 20.98 15.88
N ALA A 45 1.53 22.26 15.57
CA ALA A 45 1.46 22.74 14.21
C ALA A 45 2.76 22.48 13.43
N VAL A 46 2.63 22.11 12.15
CA VAL A 46 3.76 21.89 11.26
C VAL A 46 4.43 23.20 10.91
N CYS A 47 5.77 23.25 11.05
CA CYS A 47 6.58 24.36 10.58
C CYS A 47 7.08 24.07 9.15
N PRO A 48 6.57 24.74 8.10
CA PRO A 48 6.93 24.42 6.72
C PRO A 48 8.42 24.61 6.41
N ALA A 49 9.06 25.64 6.97
CA ALA A 49 10.48 25.90 6.74
C ALA A 49 11.36 24.75 7.29
N ARG A 50 11.06 24.28 8.51
CA ARG A 50 11.74 23.13 9.11
C ARG A 50 11.44 21.83 8.34
N LEU A 51 10.20 21.67 7.83
CA LEU A 51 9.84 20.51 7.03
C LEU A 51 10.63 20.47 5.72
N GLN A 52 10.81 21.61 5.01
CA GLN A 52 11.61 21.63 3.79
C GLN A 52 13.06 21.27 4.08
N GLN A 53 13.66 21.81 5.13
CA GLN A 53 15.04 21.45 5.54
C GLN A 53 15.18 19.94 5.82
N ALA A 54 14.18 19.35 6.49
CA ALA A 54 14.15 17.90 6.74
C ALA A 54 14.02 17.09 5.46
N VAL A 55 13.20 17.55 4.50
CA VAL A 55 13.06 16.92 3.17
C VAL A 55 14.38 16.97 2.41
N ASP A 56 15.05 18.11 2.37
CA ASP A 56 16.34 18.27 1.68
C ASP A 56 17.39 17.30 2.26
N ALA A 57 17.41 17.14 3.58
CA ALA A 57 18.34 16.23 4.27
C ALA A 57 18.02 14.76 4.01
N VAL A 58 16.73 14.37 4.05
CA VAL A 58 16.33 12.96 3.91
C VAL A 58 16.35 12.49 2.46
N ALA A 59 16.02 13.35 1.48
CA ALA A 59 15.96 12.99 0.07
C ALA A 59 17.32 12.48 -0.45
N VAL A 60 18.43 13.07 0.00
CA VAL A 60 19.79 12.65 -0.35
C VAL A 60 20.11 11.23 0.18
N ARG A 61 19.49 10.83 1.28
CA ARG A 61 19.67 9.49 1.88
C ARG A 61 18.85 8.42 1.16
N PHE A 62 17.75 8.81 0.52
CA PHE A 62 16.83 7.92 -0.20
C PHE A 62 16.71 8.30 -1.69
N PRO A 63 17.82 8.26 -2.46
CA PRO A 63 17.84 8.72 -3.84
C PRO A 63 16.96 7.90 -4.78
N MET A 64 16.61 6.66 -4.40
CA MET A 64 15.71 5.81 -5.19
C MET A 64 14.24 6.07 -4.91
N LEU A 65 13.92 6.72 -3.80
CA LEU A 65 12.56 7.14 -3.46
C LEU A 65 12.32 8.60 -3.87
N ALA A 66 13.28 9.51 -3.65
CA ALA A 66 13.27 10.86 -4.22
C ALA A 66 13.65 10.80 -5.71
N ALA A 67 12.77 10.22 -6.54
CA ALA A 67 13.11 9.87 -7.91
C ALA A 67 11.89 9.92 -8.84
N GLY A 68 12.16 10.23 -10.11
CA GLY A 68 11.20 10.09 -11.20
C GLY A 68 11.35 8.77 -11.95
N ILE A 69 10.37 8.44 -12.79
CA ILE A 69 10.41 7.24 -13.63
C ILE A 69 10.33 7.63 -15.09
N GLN A 70 11.42 7.40 -15.81
CA GLN A 70 11.58 7.86 -17.19
C GLN A 70 11.73 6.68 -18.15
N LYS A 71 11.20 6.84 -19.36
CA LYS A 71 11.39 5.87 -20.42
C LYS A 71 12.81 5.96 -20.97
N ARG A 72 13.49 4.80 -21.09
CA ARG A 72 14.80 4.65 -21.73
C ARG A 72 14.78 3.44 -22.66
N GLY A 73 14.93 3.68 -23.95
CA GLY A 73 14.89 2.60 -24.95
C GLY A 73 13.66 1.73 -24.84
N ASN A 74 13.86 0.43 -24.60
CA ASN A 74 12.79 -0.58 -24.45
C ASN A 74 12.40 -0.84 -22.99
N GLY A 75 12.59 0.12 -22.09
CA GLY A 75 12.26 -0.01 -20.67
C GLY A 75 12.00 1.31 -19.98
N PHE A 76 11.93 1.24 -18.67
CA PHE A 76 11.88 2.39 -17.79
C PHE A 76 13.04 2.33 -16.79
N VAL A 77 13.47 3.49 -16.35
CA VAL A 77 14.49 3.66 -15.31
C VAL A 77 14.00 4.60 -14.22
N VAL A 78 14.47 4.36 -13.02
CA VAL A 78 14.36 5.30 -11.89
C VAL A 78 15.51 6.30 -12.04
N VAL A 79 15.19 7.59 -11.99
CA VAL A 79 16.15 8.70 -12.10
C VAL A 79 16.05 9.52 -10.83
N SER A 80 17.11 9.55 -10.05
CA SER A 80 17.16 10.28 -8.78
C SER A 80 17.00 11.77 -9.00
N CYS A 81 16.16 12.44 -8.19
CA CYS A 81 15.88 13.89 -8.25
C CYS A 81 15.73 14.52 -6.84
N PRO A 82 16.66 14.27 -5.90
CA PRO A 82 16.50 14.73 -4.52
C PRO A 82 16.45 16.25 -4.38
N GLU A 83 17.07 16.98 -5.29
CA GLU A 83 17.12 18.47 -5.29
C GLU A 83 15.78 19.11 -5.72
N ASP A 84 14.89 18.33 -6.37
CA ASP A 84 13.61 18.80 -6.90
C ASP A 84 12.43 18.51 -5.97
N LEU A 85 12.68 17.82 -4.84
CA LEU A 85 11.63 17.44 -3.91
C LEU A 85 11.23 18.60 -3.00
N ASN A 86 10.17 19.32 -3.39
CA ASN A 86 9.60 20.41 -2.62
C ASN A 86 8.34 19.98 -1.88
N ILE A 87 8.18 20.51 -0.66
CA ILE A 87 6.94 20.31 0.09
C ILE A 87 5.79 21.07 -0.57
N ARG A 88 4.56 20.55 -0.43
CA ARG A 88 3.34 21.19 -0.95
C ARG A 88 2.26 21.18 0.13
N VAL A 89 1.43 22.23 0.13
CA VAL A 89 0.21 22.21 0.96
C VAL A 89 -0.69 21.06 0.52
N ASP A 90 -1.28 20.36 1.46
CA ASP A 90 -2.16 19.22 1.20
C ASP A 90 -3.53 19.64 0.63
N SER A 91 -3.49 20.23 -0.57
CA SER A 91 -4.65 20.61 -1.39
C SER A 91 -4.76 19.79 -2.67
N GLN A 92 -3.81 18.87 -2.87
CA GLN A 92 -3.75 18.04 -4.08
C GLN A 92 -4.81 16.93 -4.05
N PRO A 93 -5.22 16.40 -5.24
CA PRO A 93 -6.05 15.23 -5.29
C PRO A 93 -5.45 14.08 -4.49
N LEU A 94 -6.27 13.48 -3.62
CA LEU A 94 -5.83 12.38 -2.75
C LEU A 94 -5.46 11.16 -3.59
N LEU A 95 -4.25 10.60 -3.34
CA LEU A 95 -3.77 9.35 -3.95
C LEU A 95 -3.74 9.40 -5.49
N TYR A 96 -3.37 10.54 -6.07
CA TYR A 96 -3.22 10.66 -7.52
C TYR A 96 -1.94 11.41 -7.89
N LEU A 97 -1.15 10.84 -8.79
CA LEU A 97 -0.03 11.48 -9.47
C LEU A 97 -0.26 11.39 -10.98
N SER A 98 -0.08 12.49 -11.69
CA SER A 98 -0.13 12.50 -13.16
C SER A 98 1.08 11.79 -13.76
N ARG A 99 1.05 11.51 -15.05
CA ARG A 99 2.19 10.90 -15.75
C ARG A 99 3.40 11.83 -15.78
N GLU A 100 3.19 13.14 -15.82
CA GLU A 100 4.22 14.16 -15.76
C GLU A 100 4.87 14.17 -14.38
N GLU A 101 4.09 14.16 -13.32
CA GLU A 101 4.60 14.06 -11.95
C GLU A 101 5.40 12.75 -11.74
N ILE A 102 4.89 11.60 -12.21
CA ILE A 102 5.60 10.32 -12.11
C ILE A 102 6.94 10.35 -12.87
N ARG A 103 6.98 11.04 -14.03
CA ARG A 103 8.21 11.19 -14.80
C ARG A 103 9.24 12.06 -14.08
N ASP A 104 8.80 13.15 -13.46
CA ASP A 104 9.66 14.16 -12.86
C ASP A 104 10.05 13.76 -11.43
N CYS A 105 9.08 13.47 -10.57
CA CYS A 105 9.30 12.91 -9.23
C CYS A 105 8.07 12.08 -8.81
N ALA A 106 8.21 10.76 -8.77
CA ALA A 106 7.12 9.82 -8.54
C ALA A 106 6.75 9.68 -7.04
N MET A 107 7.11 10.69 -6.25
CA MET A 107 6.66 10.88 -4.86
C MET A 107 6.38 12.36 -4.60
N ARG A 108 5.69 12.65 -3.52
CA ARG A 108 5.51 14.01 -3.02
C ARG A 108 5.41 14.04 -1.50
N VAL A 109 5.85 15.16 -0.91
CA VAL A 109 5.69 15.46 0.52
C VAL A 109 4.66 16.57 0.65
N LEU A 110 3.61 16.29 1.44
CA LEU A 110 2.49 17.18 1.66
C LEU A 110 2.41 17.55 3.12
N TYR A 111 1.84 18.70 3.42
CA TYR A 111 1.60 19.10 4.79
C TYR A 111 0.29 19.88 4.94
N GLY A 112 -0.33 19.71 6.09
CA GLY A 112 -1.41 20.55 6.60
C GLY A 112 -1.02 21.17 7.92
N PRO A 113 -1.97 21.82 8.61
CA PRO A 113 -1.69 22.48 9.89
C PRO A 113 -1.07 21.54 10.94
N HIS A 114 -1.53 20.30 11.02
CA HIS A 114 -1.13 19.32 12.03
C HIS A 114 -0.76 17.96 11.44
N HIS A 115 -0.44 17.86 10.15
CA HIS A 115 -0.02 16.60 9.57
C HIS A 115 1.08 16.77 8.52
N ILE A 116 1.91 15.74 8.41
CA ILE A 116 2.90 15.55 7.36
C ILE A 116 2.54 14.25 6.64
N ALA A 117 2.45 14.31 5.32
CA ALA A 117 2.12 13.15 4.51
C ALA A 117 3.16 12.93 3.41
N VAL A 118 3.42 11.67 3.08
CA VAL A 118 4.21 11.26 1.94
C VAL A 118 3.38 10.36 1.04
N GLU A 119 3.37 10.66 -0.24
CA GLU A 119 2.72 9.84 -1.25
C GLU A 119 3.76 9.29 -2.22
N PHE A 120 3.62 8.01 -2.55
CA PHE A 120 4.51 7.31 -3.46
C PHE A 120 3.73 6.64 -4.57
N PHE A 121 4.20 6.78 -5.79
CA PHE A 121 3.79 5.90 -6.87
C PHE A 121 4.40 4.51 -6.64
N HIS A 122 3.57 3.48 -6.65
CA HIS A 122 3.93 2.15 -6.16
C HIS A 122 5.03 1.43 -6.98
N SER A 123 5.46 2.00 -8.13
CA SER A 123 6.67 1.51 -8.84
C SER A 123 7.97 1.83 -8.12
N LEU A 124 8.02 2.86 -7.27
CA LEU A 124 9.23 3.21 -6.51
C LEU A 124 9.43 2.28 -5.33
N THR A 125 8.37 2.03 -4.56
CA THR A 125 8.48 1.41 -3.24
C THR A 125 7.17 0.74 -2.82
N ASP A 126 7.25 -0.10 -1.80
CA ASP A 126 6.11 -0.62 -1.04
C ASP A 126 5.88 0.16 0.26
N GLY A 127 4.82 -0.22 1.01
CA GLY A 127 4.48 0.46 2.26
C GLY A 127 5.61 0.43 3.31
N CYS A 128 6.41 -0.63 3.36
CA CYS A 128 7.53 -0.74 4.29
C CYS A 128 8.69 0.18 3.89
N GLY A 129 9.03 0.25 2.60
CA GLY A 129 10.05 1.17 2.11
C GLY A 129 9.64 2.63 2.26
N GLY A 130 8.38 2.98 1.93
CA GLY A 130 7.84 4.32 2.15
C GLY A 130 7.83 4.71 3.64
N LEU A 131 7.58 3.75 4.53
CA LEU A 131 7.66 3.98 5.98
C LEU A 131 9.08 4.31 6.45
N GLN A 132 10.12 3.72 5.84
CA GLN A 132 11.51 4.08 6.17
C GLN A 132 11.81 5.55 5.79
N PHE A 133 11.31 6.01 4.64
CA PHE A 133 11.42 7.42 4.27
C PHE A 133 10.70 8.34 5.27
N LEU A 134 9.44 8.03 5.63
CA LEU A 134 8.69 8.82 6.59
C LEU A 134 9.39 8.87 7.96
N LYS A 135 9.94 7.75 8.43
CA LYS A 135 10.74 7.70 9.66
C LYS A 135 11.96 8.61 9.58
N GLY A 136 12.68 8.57 8.46
CA GLY A 136 13.82 9.47 8.21
C GLY A 136 13.40 10.95 8.22
N LEU A 137 12.30 11.26 7.55
CA LEU A 137 11.77 12.60 7.48
C LEU A 137 11.39 13.15 8.86
N LEU A 138 10.71 12.35 9.68
CA LEU A 138 10.35 12.76 11.04
C LEU A 138 11.57 12.88 11.95
N ALA A 139 12.57 12.02 11.79
CA ALA A 139 13.84 12.12 12.52
C ALA A 139 14.55 13.44 12.24
N GLU A 140 14.69 13.82 10.97
CA GLU A 140 15.28 15.11 10.56
C GLU A 140 14.39 16.30 10.99
N TYR A 141 13.07 16.18 10.84
CA TYR A 141 12.13 17.22 11.24
C TYR A 141 12.19 17.55 12.73
N PHE A 142 12.34 16.54 13.59
CA PHE A 142 12.46 16.74 15.03
C PHE A 142 13.89 16.91 15.53
N GLY A 143 14.89 16.72 14.66
CA GLY A 143 16.30 16.79 15.03
C GLY A 143 16.73 15.65 15.99
N VAL A 144 16.07 14.49 15.89
CA VAL A 144 16.30 13.34 16.76
C VAL A 144 16.91 12.19 15.95
N PRO A 145 18.16 11.76 16.23
CA PRO A 145 18.76 10.61 15.56
C PRO A 145 17.92 9.36 15.71
N MET A 146 17.69 8.65 14.63
CA MET A 146 16.93 7.41 14.63
C MET A 146 17.72 6.27 14.00
N GLN A 147 17.88 5.19 14.72
CA GLN A 147 18.56 3.97 14.28
C GLN A 147 17.56 2.80 14.19
N PRO A 148 17.72 1.86 13.26
CA PRO A 148 18.65 1.90 12.14
C PRO A 148 17.99 2.53 10.90
N LEU A 149 18.43 3.73 10.51
CA LEU A 149 18.14 4.27 9.18
C LEU A 149 19.41 4.13 8.33
N PRO A 150 19.32 3.77 7.04
CA PRO A 150 20.49 3.72 6.19
C PRO A 150 21.12 5.12 6.07
N ILE A 151 22.45 5.20 6.11
CA ILE A 151 23.16 6.43 5.78
C ILE A 151 22.84 6.84 4.35
N LYS A 152 22.73 5.85 3.47
CA LYS A 152 22.28 5.98 2.09
C LYS A 152 21.55 4.68 1.70
N GLU A 153 20.41 4.83 1.00
CA GLU A 153 19.69 3.69 0.45
C GLU A 153 20.56 2.91 -0.52
N ALA A 154 20.55 1.58 -0.39
CA ALA A 154 21.26 0.69 -1.31
C ALA A 154 20.36 0.29 -2.48
N TRP A 155 20.90 0.32 -3.69
CA TRP A 155 20.30 -0.34 -4.83
C TRP A 155 20.48 -1.86 -4.68
N GLU A 156 19.37 -2.61 -4.60
CA GLU A 156 19.37 -4.07 -4.58
C GLU A 156 18.15 -4.59 -5.33
N ASP A 157 18.34 -5.50 -6.27
CA ASP A 157 17.26 -6.29 -6.84
C ASP A 157 17.06 -7.56 -6.01
N SER A 158 16.21 -7.46 -5.01
CA SER A 158 15.95 -8.53 -4.06
C SER A 158 15.23 -9.72 -4.69
N TYR A 159 14.43 -9.52 -5.73
CA TYR A 159 13.81 -10.63 -6.44
C TYR A 159 14.86 -11.48 -7.17
N GLN A 160 15.77 -10.85 -7.91
CA GLN A 160 16.87 -11.57 -8.57
C GLN A 160 17.80 -12.27 -7.58
N LYS A 161 18.13 -11.59 -6.46
CA LYS A 161 18.97 -12.12 -5.38
C LYS A 161 18.45 -13.45 -4.82
N TYR A 162 17.16 -13.61 -4.72
CA TYR A 162 16.54 -14.80 -4.10
C TYR A 162 15.94 -15.79 -5.11
N ALA A 163 15.80 -15.44 -6.38
CA ALA A 163 15.14 -16.29 -7.39
C ALA A 163 15.81 -17.65 -7.61
N ALA A 164 17.14 -17.71 -7.56
CA ALA A 164 17.89 -18.96 -7.86
C ALA A 164 17.63 -20.10 -6.87
N ARG A 165 17.03 -19.80 -5.71
CA ARG A 165 16.76 -20.79 -4.64
C ARG A 165 15.39 -21.44 -4.75
N GLY A 166 14.54 -21.03 -5.69
CA GLY A 166 13.16 -21.48 -5.80
C GLY A 166 12.84 -22.17 -7.12
N THR A 167 11.86 -23.05 -7.13
CA THR A 167 11.30 -23.65 -8.34
C THR A 167 10.04 -22.88 -8.73
N PRO A 168 9.92 -22.34 -9.96
CA PRO A 168 8.71 -21.67 -10.41
C PRO A 168 7.50 -22.60 -10.38
N THR A 169 6.37 -22.08 -9.90
CA THR A 169 5.08 -22.77 -9.89
C THR A 169 4.00 -21.91 -10.54
N SER A 170 2.86 -22.51 -10.88
CA SER A 170 1.72 -21.74 -11.34
C SER A 170 1.19 -20.85 -10.22
N VAL A 171 0.85 -19.60 -10.56
CA VAL A 171 0.15 -18.70 -9.64
C VAL A 171 -1.30 -19.18 -9.52
N PRO A 172 -1.81 -19.50 -8.34
CA PRO A 172 -3.21 -19.84 -8.19
C PRO A 172 -4.08 -18.65 -8.60
N GLY A 173 -4.85 -18.83 -9.64
CA GLY A 173 -5.93 -17.93 -10.01
C GLY A 173 -7.18 -18.24 -9.22
N GLY A 174 -8.03 -17.27 -9.01
CA GLY A 174 -9.35 -17.44 -8.40
C GLY A 174 -10.22 -16.24 -8.71
N VAL A 175 -11.52 -16.46 -8.81
CA VAL A 175 -12.50 -15.37 -8.92
C VAL A 175 -13.07 -15.13 -7.54
N SER A 176 -13.02 -13.86 -7.11
CA SER A 176 -13.64 -13.40 -5.87
C SER A 176 -14.95 -12.70 -6.18
N TYR A 177 -15.87 -12.73 -5.24
CA TYR A 177 -16.93 -11.72 -5.21
C TYR A 177 -16.33 -10.33 -5.32
N LEU A 178 -16.85 -9.51 -6.20
CA LEU A 178 -16.40 -8.13 -6.35
C LEU A 178 -17.42 -7.21 -5.67
N LEU A 179 -16.91 -6.31 -4.84
CA LEU A 179 -17.76 -5.31 -4.19
C LEU A 179 -18.41 -4.41 -5.27
N PRO A 180 -19.67 -4.02 -5.07
CA PRO A 180 -20.34 -3.12 -6.01
C PRO A 180 -19.56 -1.82 -6.18
N ALA A 181 -19.29 -1.47 -7.43
CA ALA A 181 -18.68 -0.20 -7.81
C ALA A 181 -19.69 0.61 -8.63
N ALA A 182 -19.83 1.89 -8.31
CA ALA A 182 -20.49 2.83 -9.20
C ALA A 182 -19.57 3.15 -10.38
N PRO A 183 -20.11 3.68 -11.50
CA PRO A 183 -19.29 4.23 -12.57
C PRO A 183 -18.25 5.19 -11.99
N LEU A 184 -16.98 5.00 -12.39
CA LEU A 184 -15.85 5.68 -11.74
C LEU A 184 -15.62 7.11 -12.25
N GLU A 185 -16.38 7.55 -13.26
CA GLU A 185 -16.19 8.86 -13.87
C GLU A 185 -16.41 9.98 -12.87
N ASN A 186 -15.35 10.74 -12.63
CA ASN A 186 -15.29 11.91 -11.73
C ASN A 186 -15.65 11.63 -10.25
N SER A 187 -15.60 10.38 -9.80
CA SER A 187 -15.85 10.06 -8.39
C SER A 187 -14.62 10.38 -7.53
N PRO A 188 -14.76 11.22 -6.50
CA PRO A 188 -13.67 11.50 -5.57
C PRO A 188 -13.26 10.25 -4.79
N VAL A 189 -12.03 10.26 -4.27
CA VAL A 189 -11.60 9.31 -3.28
C VAL A 189 -12.06 9.79 -1.91
N HIS A 190 -12.86 8.97 -1.24
CA HIS A 190 -13.28 9.18 0.15
C HIS A 190 -12.38 8.39 1.07
N ARG A 191 -12.11 8.91 2.26
CA ARG A 191 -11.47 8.17 3.33
C ARG A 191 -12.37 8.12 4.56
N THR A 192 -12.32 6.99 5.28
CA THR A 192 -12.91 6.81 6.60
C THR A 192 -11.84 6.20 7.47
N THR A 193 -11.41 6.91 8.50
CA THR A 193 -10.40 6.45 9.46
C THR A 193 -11.09 6.12 10.78
N LEU A 194 -10.80 4.92 11.30
CA LEU A 194 -11.21 4.47 12.62
C LEU A 194 -9.95 4.28 13.47
N THR A 195 -10.00 4.78 14.70
CA THR A 195 -8.93 4.58 15.67
C THR A 195 -9.38 3.65 16.79
N PHE A 196 -8.49 2.78 17.21
CA PHE A 196 -8.74 1.76 18.23
C PHE A 196 -7.56 1.69 19.21
N SER A 197 -7.81 1.19 20.42
CA SER A 197 -6.76 0.77 21.32
C SER A 197 -6.10 -0.51 20.79
N VAL A 198 -4.77 -0.48 20.63
CA VAL A 198 -3.98 -1.67 20.25
C VAL A 198 -4.16 -2.80 21.25
N ASP A 199 -4.16 -2.48 22.55
CA ASP A 199 -4.26 -3.47 23.63
C ASP A 199 -5.62 -4.17 23.61
N GLU A 200 -6.72 -3.41 23.41
CA GLU A 200 -8.06 -3.98 23.30
C GLU A 200 -8.17 -4.90 22.08
N LEU A 201 -7.72 -4.45 20.91
CA LEU A 201 -7.78 -5.28 19.71
C LEU A 201 -6.90 -6.52 19.79
N ARG A 202 -5.72 -6.44 20.43
CA ARG A 202 -4.88 -7.60 20.69
C ARG A 202 -5.54 -8.60 21.64
N ALA A 203 -6.21 -8.10 22.68
CA ALA A 203 -6.95 -8.96 23.59
C ALA A 203 -8.10 -9.71 22.87
N ARG A 204 -8.85 -9.02 22.00
CA ARG A 204 -9.90 -9.63 21.17
C ARG A 204 -9.34 -10.68 20.20
N ALA A 205 -8.29 -10.33 19.44
CA ALA A 205 -7.67 -11.29 18.53
C ALA A 205 -7.11 -12.51 19.26
N LYS A 206 -6.54 -12.31 20.46
CA LYS A 206 -6.05 -13.41 21.30
C LYS A 206 -7.20 -14.28 21.81
N ALA A 207 -8.32 -13.71 22.18
CA ALA A 207 -9.51 -14.48 22.59
C ALA A 207 -10.03 -15.37 21.47
N GLU A 208 -9.87 -14.96 20.20
CA GLU A 208 -10.18 -15.75 19.00
C GLU A 208 -8.99 -16.59 18.49
N HIS A 209 -7.96 -16.80 19.31
CA HIS A 209 -6.74 -17.56 18.96
C HIS A 209 -6.06 -17.16 17.66
N THR A 210 -6.12 -15.87 17.29
CA THR A 210 -5.64 -15.37 15.99
C THR A 210 -4.77 -14.11 16.09
N THR A 211 -4.25 -13.66 14.95
CA THR A 211 -3.49 -12.41 14.83
C THR A 211 -4.42 -11.26 14.45
N LEU A 212 -4.01 -10.00 14.73
CA LEU A 212 -4.79 -8.82 14.30
C LEU A 212 -5.05 -8.81 12.80
N THR A 213 -4.07 -9.19 11.98
CA THR A 213 -4.24 -9.25 10.52
C THR A 213 -5.30 -10.27 10.13
N ALA A 214 -5.25 -11.48 10.69
CA ALA A 214 -6.24 -12.51 10.38
C ALA A 214 -7.64 -12.17 10.94
N TRP A 215 -7.69 -11.55 12.11
CA TRP A 215 -8.92 -11.07 12.74
C TRP A 215 -9.63 -10.02 11.85
N PHE A 216 -8.90 -9.00 11.40
CA PHE A 216 -9.47 -8.02 10.46
C PHE A 216 -9.80 -8.63 9.10
N THR A 217 -8.98 -9.58 8.62
CA THR A 217 -9.27 -10.31 7.36
C THR A 217 -10.59 -11.05 7.46
N ALA A 218 -10.85 -11.72 8.59
CA ALA A 218 -12.13 -12.40 8.85
C ALA A 218 -13.30 -11.42 8.88
N LEU A 219 -13.14 -10.30 9.59
CA LEU A 219 -14.16 -9.26 9.69
C LEU A 219 -14.50 -8.65 8.33
N PHE A 220 -13.51 -8.37 7.49
CA PHE A 220 -13.70 -7.86 6.13
C PHE A 220 -14.36 -8.90 5.24
N ALA A 221 -13.93 -10.16 5.34
CA ALA A 221 -14.53 -11.25 4.56
C ALA A 221 -16.00 -11.47 4.95
N GLN A 222 -16.33 -11.45 6.23
CA GLN A 222 -17.70 -11.58 6.73
C GLN A 222 -18.57 -10.39 6.30
N THR A 223 -18.04 -9.17 6.37
CA THR A 223 -18.69 -7.94 5.89
C THR A 223 -19.03 -8.04 4.41
N ALA A 224 -18.08 -8.46 3.57
CA ALA A 224 -18.29 -8.63 2.13
C ALA A 224 -19.28 -9.75 1.84
N MET A 225 -19.25 -10.86 2.59
CA MET A 225 -20.20 -11.96 2.49
C MET A 225 -21.62 -11.52 2.85
N GLN A 226 -21.79 -10.72 3.91
CA GLN A 226 -23.08 -10.15 4.29
C GLN A 226 -23.63 -9.20 3.23
N LEU A 227 -22.76 -8.36 2.65
CA LEU A 227 -23.16 -7.49 1.55
C LEU A 227 -23.58 -8.30 0.31
N GLN A 228 -22.87 -9.39 0.01
CA GLN A 228 -23.25 -10.30 -1.07
C GLN A 228 -24.65 -10.90 -0.83
N ARG A 229 -24.95 -11.34 0.40
CA ARG A 229 -26.28 -11.89 0.78
C ARG A 229 -27.40 -10.89 0.48
N GLN A 230 -27.18 -9.59 0.69
CA GLN A 230 -28.19 -8.55 0.44
C GLN A 230 -28.43 -8.28 -1.06
N LYS A 231 -27.48 -8.68 -1.91
CA LYS A 231 -27.47 -8.34 -3.35
C LYS A 231 -27.54 -9.58 -4.27
N ILE A 232 -27.80 -10.75 -3.70
CA ILE A 232 -27.89 -11.97 -4.50
C ILE A 232 -29.19 -12.02 -5.28
N THR A 233 -29.11 -12.43 -6.54
CA THR A 233 -30.25 -12.70 -7.42
C THR A 233 -30.03 -14.03 -8.11
N PRO A 234 -31.05 -14.69 -8.70
CA PRO A 234 -30.89 -15.94 -9.45
C PRO A 234 -29.78 -15.86 -10.51
N ASP A 235 -29.60 -14.70 -11.15
CA ASP A 235 -28.60 -14.46 -12.20
C ASP A 235 -27.19 -14.16 -11.64
N ARG A 236 -27.04 -14.02 -10.34
CA ARG A 236 -25.77 -13.75 -9.67
C ARG A 236 -25.48 -14.80 -8.60
N PRO A 237 -24.89 -15.94 -8.99
CA PRO A 237 -24.60 -17.02 -8.07
C PRO A 237 -23.58 -16.58 -7.01
N TRP A 238 -23.59 -17.26 -5.88
CA TRP A 238 -22.63 -17.05 -4.81
C TRP A 238 -21.19 -17.24 -5.29
N GLN A 239 -20.35 -16.29 -4.89
CA GLN A 239 -18.91 -16.34 -5.14
C GLN A 239 -18.15 -16.30 -3.81
N PRO A 240 -17.00 -16.98 -3.72
CA PRO A 240 -16.16 -16.87 -2.55
C PRO A 240 -15.66 -15.45 -2.39
N VAL A 241 -15.49 -15.01 -1.15
CA VAL A 241 -14.84 -13.73 -0.83
C VAL A 241 -13.36 -13.97 -0.60
N GLN A 242 -12.51 -13.30 -1.35
CA GLN A 242 -11.05 -13.30 -1.15
C GLN A 242 -10.56 -11.91 -0.76
N ILE A 243 -9.74 -11.85 0.28
CA ILE A 243 -9.10 -10.61 0.75
C ILE A 243 -7.63 -10.67 0.36
N MET A 244 -7.11 -9.63 -0.28
CA MET A 244 -5.67 -9.54 -0.57
C MET A 244 -4.95 -9.00 0.66
N VAL A 245 -4.02 -9.80 1.19
CA VAL A 245 -3.17 -9.43 2.34
C VAL A 245 -1.73 -9.36 1.86
N PRO A 246 -1.16 -8.16 1.68
CA PRO A 246 0.24 -7.99 1.33
C PRO A 246 1.19 -8.56 2.39
N ILE A 247 2.31 -9.11 1.95
CA ILE A 247 3.34 -9.74 2.77
C ILE A 247 4.67 -9.07 2.47
N ASP A 248 5.27 -8.42 3.47
CA ASP A 248 6.64 -7.92 3.38
C ASP A 248 7.63 -9.09 3.39
N LEU A 249 8.36 -9.23 2.29
CA LEU A 249 9.32 -10.32 2.11
C LEU A 249 10.60 -10.13 2.94
N ARG A 250 10.92 -8.90 3.34
CA ARG A 250 12.15 -8.58 4.09
C ARG A 250 12.24 -9.32 5.43
N LYS A 251 11.09 -9.66 6.00
CA LYS A 251 11.00 -10.46 7.23
C LYS A 251 11.53 -11.89 7.08
N ARG A 252 11.57 -12.42 5.86
CA ARG A 252 12.02 -13.79 5.56
C ARG A 252 13.21 -13.83 4.62
N PHE A 253 13.39 -12.80 3.81
CA PHE A 253 14.43 -12.64 2.80
C PHE A 253 15.11 -11.28 3.04
N PRO A 254 16.13 -11.20 3.91
CA PRO A 254 16.75 -9.93 4.28
C PRO A 254 17.20 -9.10 3.08
N SER A 255 16.74 -7.86 3.03
CA SER A 255 17.06 -6.90 1.98
C SER A 255 17.29 -5.52 2.59
N ALA A 256 18.30 -4.82 2.08
CA ALA A 256 18.60 -3.43 2.43
C ALA A 256 17.87 -2.42 1.53
N SER A 257 17.18 -2.88 0.49
CA SER A 257 16.48 -2.01 -0.45
C SER A 257 15.13 -1.55 0.06
N CYS A 258 14.80 -0.29 -0.20
CA CYS A 258 13.47 0.26 0.00
C CYS A 258 12.53 0.05 -1.19
N ARG A 259 12.99 -0.56 -2.29
CA ARG A 259 12.16 -0.88 -3.47
C ARG A 259 11.04 -1.87 -3.13
N ASN A 260 10.08 -2.05 -4.05
CA ASN A 260 9.06 -3.08 -3.90
C ASN A 260 9.67 -4.46 -3.68
N PHE A 261 9.42 -5.03 -2.52
CA PHE A 261 9.79 -6.40 -2.20
C PHE A 261 8.69 -7.05 -1.37
N SER A 262 7.52 -7.21 -1.99
CA SER A 262 6.32 -7.73 -1.35
C SER A 262 5.60 -8.73 -2.27
N LEU A 263 4.95 -9.70 -1.65
CA LEU A 263 3.99 -10.59 -2.28
C LEU A 263 2.65 -10.48 -1.51
N TYR A 264 1.71 -11.37 -1.78
CA TYR A 264 0.43 -11.34 -1.09
C TYR A 264 -0.11 -12.74 -0.84
N ALA A 265 -0.94 -12.85 0.20
CA ALA A 265 -1.84 -13.96 0.43
C ALA A 265 -3.25 -13.60 -0.02
N LEU A 266 -4.02 -14.60 -0.43
CA LEU A 266 -5.43 -14.50 -0.83
C LEU A 266 -6.27 -15.47 0.01
N PRO A 267 -6.41 -15.27 1.33
CA PRO A 267 -7.32 -16.07 2.13
C PRO A 267 -8.75 -15.93 1.62
N LYS A 268 -9.46 -17.05 1.63
CA LYS A 268 -10.77 -17.20 1.01
C LYS A 268 -11.82 -17.64 2.01
N LEU A 269 -12.97 -16.96 2.02
CA LEU A 269 -14.18 -17.35 2.72
C LEU A 269 -15.18 -17.89 1.70
N THR A 270 -15.54 -19.18 1.85
CA THR A 270 -16.59 -19.83 1.05
C THR A 270 -17.95 -19.66 1.72
N LEU A 271 -19.02 -19.94 0.97
CA LEU A 271 -20.39 -19.88 1.52
C LEU A 271 -20.58 -20.82 2.72
N ASP A 272 -20.02 -22.02 2.65
CA ASP A 272 -20.17 -23.00 3.75
C ASP A 272 -19.36 -22.58 4.97
N ALA A 273 -18.12 -22.12 4.79
CA ALA A 273 -17.32 -21.61 5.89
C ALA A 273 -17.95 -20.36 6.53
N ALA A 274 -18.70 -19.57 5.79
CA ALA A 274 -19.39 -18.37 6.28
C ALA A 274 -20.64 -18.68 7.16
N LYS A 275 -21.02 -19.96 7.30
CA LYS A 275 -22.06 -20.42 8.24
C LYS A 275 -21.51 -20.67 9.66
N GLY A 276 -20.18 -20.78 9.78
CA GLY A 276 -19.51 -20.99 11.06
C GLY A 276 -19.51 -19.72 11.92
N SER A 277 -19.01 -19.88 13.15
CA SER A 277 -18.79 -18.78 14.10
C SER A 277 -17.70 -17.84 13.57
N PHE A 278 -17.63 -16.61 14.14
CA PHE A 278 -16.55 -15.68 13.82
C PHE A 278 -15.17 -16.27 14.16
N SER A 279 -15.06 -17.01 15.26
CA SER A 279 -13.84 -17.67 15.69
C SER A 279 -13.33 -18.66 14.64
N GLU A 280 -14.19 -19.52 14.12
CA GLU A 280 -13.84 -20.49 13.06
C GLU A 280 -13.41 -19.78 11.77
N ILE A 281 -14.08 -18.69 11.41
CA ILE A 281 -13.70 -17.89 10.24
C ILE A 281 -12.32 -17.26 10.48
N ALA A 282 -12.06 -16.66 11.65
CA ALA A 282 -10.80 -16.00 11.99
C ALA A 282 -9.63 -17.00 12.03
N GLU A 283 -9.83 -18.18 12.61
CA GLU A 283 -8.86 -19.27 12.60
C GLU A 283 -8.55 -19.74 11.17
N SER A 284 -9.59 -19.96 10.36
CA SER A 284 -9.43 -20.32 8.95
C SER A 284 -8.62 -19.30 8.18
N MET A 285 -8.86 -17.98 8.38
CA MET A 285 -8.07 -16.91 7.77
C MET A 285 -6.61 -16.95 8.22
N ALA A 286 -6.35 -17.19 9.52
CA ALA A 286 -5.00 -17.30 10.06
C ALA A 286 -4.22 -18.47 9.42
N VAL A 287 -4.84 -19.65 9.36
CA VAL A 287 -4.24 -20.84 8.74
C VAL A 287 -3.92 -20.61 7.27
N GLN A 288 -4.84 -20.01 6.51
CA GLN A 288 -4.63 -19.71 5.09
C GLN A 288 -3.52 -18.67 4.87
N ILE A 289 -3.48 -17.60 5.67
CA ILE A 289 -2.42 -16.59 5.60
C ILE A 289 -1.07 -17.24 5.93
N GLN A 290 -0.99 -18.04 6.99
CA GLN A 290 0.23 -18.74 7.39
C GLN A 290 0.73 -19.69 6.29
N ALA A 291 -0.13 -20.50 5.72
CA ALA A 291 0.22 -21.42 4.64
C ALA A 291 0.73 -20.67 3.39
N GLN A 292 0.03 -19.58 3.02
CA GLN A 292 0.38 -18.76 1.86
C GLN A 292 1.60 -17.87 2.09
N SER A 293 2.00 -17.62 3.33
CA SER A 293 3.22 -16.88 3.72
C SER A 293 4.37 -17.80 4.13
N SER A 294 4.27 -19.12 3.90
CA SER A 294 5.37 -20.06 4.17
C SER A 294 6.59 -19.75 3.31
N TYR A 295 7.78 -20.00 3.85
CA TYR A 295 9.05 -19.73 3.15
C TYR A 295 9.10 -20.38 1.77
N ALA A 296 8.75 -21.68 1.67
CA ALA A 296 8.79 -22.42 0.41
C ALA A 296 7.86 -21.81 -0.66
N ARG A 297 6.65 -21.40 -0.27
CA ARG A 297 5.69 -20.79 -1.20
C ARG A 297 6.16 -19.41 -1.67
N LEU A 298 6.65 -18.57 -0.76
CA LEU A 298 7.17 -17.24 -1.11
C LEU A 298 8.41 -17.36 -2.00
N GLN A 299 9.31 -18.30 -1.70
CA GLN A 299 10.49 -18.60 -2.49
C GLN A 299 10.11 -19.01 -3.93
N SER A 300 9.14 -19.89 -4.07
CA SER A 300 8.62 -20.32 -5.37
C SER A 300 7.98 -19.16 -6.15
N ALA A 301 7.22 -18.29 -5.48
CA ALA A 301 6.61 -17.13 -6.11
C ALA A 301 7.65 -16.09 -6.56
N ILE A 302 8.73 -15.87 -5.80
CA ILE A 302 9.88 -15.05 -6.22
C ILE A 302 10.48 -15.63 -7.51
N ALA A 303 10.76 -16.94 -7.54
CA ALA A 303 11.32 -17.61 -8.72
C ALA A 303 10.38 -17.51 -9.94
N THR A 304 9.07 -17.61 -9.72
CA THR A 304 8.05 -17.47 -10.77
C THR A 304 8.06 -16.07 -11.39
N ASN A 305 8.11 -15.02 -10.56
CA ASN A 305 8.16 -13.64 -11.02
C ASN A 305 9.40 -13.38 -11.88
N VAL A 306 10.56 -13.81 -11.42
CA VAL A 306 11.82 -13.63 -12.15
C VAL A 306 11.86 -14.47 -13.44
N ALA A 307 11.33 -15.70 -13.43
CA ALA A 307 11.22 -16.51 -14.62
C ALA A 307 10.32 -15.87 -15.70
N LEU A 308 9.20 -15.26 -15.26
CA LEU A 308 8.31 -14.50 -16.14
C LEU A 308 9.01 -13.26 -16.73
N GLU A 309 9.74 -12.52 -15.90
CA GLU A 309 10.53 -11.37 -16.33
C GLU A 309 11.55 -11.75 -17.40
N ARG A 310 12.33 -12.81 -17.19
CA ARG A 310 13.31 -13.33 -18.15
C ARG A 310 12.65 -13.75 -19.47
N LYS A 311 11.53 -14.47 -19.42
CA LYS A 311 10.79 -14.88 -20.63
C LYS A 311 10.25 -13.71 -21.44
N THR A 312 9.93 -12.61 -20.78
CA THR A 312 9.39 -11.41 -21.45
C THR A 312 10.45 -10.35 -21.76
N SER A 313 11.73 -10.56 -21.37
CA SER A 313 12.79 -9.55 -21.48
C SER A 313 13.01 -9.02 -22.88
N ALA A 314 12.97 -9.90 -23.89
CA ALA A 314 13.19 -9.55 -25.31
C ALA A 314 11.97 -8.89 -25.98
N LEU A 315 10.79 -8.94 -25.36
CA LEU A 315 9.59 -8.38 -25.97
C LEU A 315 9.64 -6.84 -26.00
N PRO A 316 9.11 -6.21 -27.06
CA PRO A 316 8.90 -4.76 -27.06
C PRO A 316 8.10 -4.27 -25.86
N LEU A 317 8.44 -3.09 -25.32
CA LEU A 317 7.83 -2.55 -24.11
C LEU A 317 6.29 -2.49 -24.18
N TRP A 318 5.74 -2.11 -25.35
CA TRP A 318 4.29 -2.03 -25.51
C TRP A 318 3.60 -3.40 -25.38
N ILE A 319 4.25 -4.49 -25.87
CA ILE A 319 3.76 -5.87 -25.70
C ILE A 319 3.83 -6.27 -24.23
N LYS A 320 4.96 -5.99 -23.54
CA LYS A 320 5.10 -6.24 -22.10
C LYS A 320 3.99 -5.54 -21.31
N CYS A 321 3.78 -4.26 -21.56
CA CYS A 321 2.75 -3.49 -20.87
C CYS A 321 1.33 -4.01 -21.17
N ALA A 322 1.04 -4.41 -22.41
CA ALA A 322 -0.24 -5.00 -22.77
C ALA A 322 -0.46 -6.37 -22.08
N ALA A 323 0.56 -7.23 -22.06
CA ALA A 323 0.51 -8.52 -21.39
C ALA A 323 0.34 -8.39 -19.88
N LEU A 324 1.09 -7.46 -19.24
CA LEU A 324 0.96 -7.18 -17.81
C LEU A 324 -0.42 -6.62 -17.46
N ARG A 325 -0.96 -5.72 -18.28
CA ARG A 325 -2.31 -5.18 -18.09
C ARG A 325 -3.35 -6.29 -18.18
N LYS A 326 -3.27 -7.13 -19.21
CA LYS A 326 -4.20 -8.25 -19.38
C LYS A 326 -4.07 -9.29 -18.27
N GLY A 327 -2.85 -9.63 -17.87
CA GLY A 327 -2.60 -10.51 -16.72
C GLY A 327 -3.14 -9.94 -15.42
N PHE A 328 -2.98 -8.62 -15.19
CA PHE A 328 -3.55 -7.96 -14.04
C PHE A 328 -5.09 -7.97 -14.04
N GLU A 329 -5.73 -7.72 -15.18
CA GLU A 329 -7.19 -7.79 -15.29
C GLU A 329 -7.74 -9.19 -14.95
N ILE A 330 -7.09 -10.24 -15.44
CA ILE A 330 -7.53 -11.64 -15.28
C ILE A 330 -7.17 -12.17 -13.88
N CYS A 331 -5.91 -12.01 -13.46
CA CYS A 331 -5.38 -12.67 -12.26
C CYS A 331 -5.32 -11.74 -11.05
N GLY A 332 -5.16 -10.43 -11.25
CA GLY A 332 -5.00 -9.45 -10.17
C GLY A 332 -6.30 -8.70 -9.85
N GLY A 333 -6.99 -8.18 -10.85
CA GLY A 333 -8.16 -7.30 -10.68
C GLY A 333 -9.40 -8.02 -10.15
N ARG A 334 -9.54 -9.33 -10.40
CA ARG A 334 -10.71 -10.13 -10.02
C ARG A 334 -10.42 -11.17 -8.92
N SER A 335 -9.18 -11.23 -8.45
CA SER A 335 -8.78 -12.22 -7.45
C SER A 335 -9.11 -11.83 -6.01
N SER A 336 -9.44 -10.58 -5.75
CA SER A 336 -9.81 -10.11 -4.41
C SER A 336 -10.84 -9.00 -4.46
N CYS A 337 -11.71 -8.94 -3.44
CA CYS A 337 -12.71 -7.88 -3.32
C CYS A 337 -12.15 -6.60 -2.68
N ILE A 338 -11.13 -6.73 -1.83
CA ILE A 338 -10.50 -5.63 -1.10
C ILE A 338 -9.05 -6.00 -0.78
N THR A 339 -8.18 -4.99 -0.69
CA THR A 339 -6.83 -5.15 -0.14
C THR A 339 -6.83 -4.68 1.31
N LEU A 340 -6.31 -5.51 2.20
CA LEU A 340 -6.08 -5.21 3.61
C LEU A 340 -4.57 -5.23 3.86
N SER A 341 -3.94 -4.06 3.89
CA SER A 341 -2.50 -3.92 4.12
C SER A 341 -2.23 -3.46 5.54
N ASN A 342 -1.46 -4.23 6.29
CA ASN A 342 -1.11 -3.95 7.67
C ASN A 342 0.40 -3.74 7.82
N LEU A 343 0.82 -2.51 8.09
CA LEU A 343 2.21 -2.15 8.36
C LEU A 343 2.68 -2.53 9.78
N GLY A 344 1.73 -2.89 10.66
CA GLY A 344 2.00 -3.27 12.03
C GLY A 344 2.31 -2.10 12.96
N GLN A 345 3.00 -2.43 14.05
CA GLN A 345 3.41 -1.45 15.06
C GLN A 345 4.63 -0.67 14.57
N VAL A 346 4.49 0.65 14.50
CA VAL A 346 5.59 1.57 14.21
C VAL A 346 6.09 2.16 15.53
N THR A 347 7.41 2.12 15.72
CA THR A 347 8.06 2.68 16.89
C THR A 347 8.95 3.85 16.49
N PHE A 348 8.98 4.86 17.34
CA PHE A 348 9.85 6.03 17.24
C PHE A 348 10.61 6.22 18.54
N PRO A 349 11.75 6.93 18.53
CA PRO A 349 12.34 7.45 19.77
C PRO A 349 11.34 8.30 20.56
N ASP A 350 11.43 8.25 21.89
CA ASP A 350 10.50 8.93 22.80
C ASP A 350 10.23 10.41 22.46
N PRO A 351 11.24 11.23 22.09
CA PRO A 351 10.98 12.63 21.74
C PRO A 351 10.06 12.78 20.53
N ILE A 352 10.19 11.91 19.52
CA ILE A 352 9.32 11.90 18.34
C ILE A 352 7.96 11.29 18.69
N GLN A 353 7.97 10.17 19.42
CA GLN A 353 6.74 9.43 19.79
C GLN A 353 5.74 10.31 20.54
N ARG A 354 6.23 11.22 21.40
CA ARG A 354 5.38 12.14 22.19
C ARG A 354 4.68 13.18 21.34
N GLU A 355 5.25 13.55 20.19
CA GLU A 355 4.68 14.55 19.26
C GLU A 355 3.69 13.94 18.27
N ILE A 356 3.71 12.61 18.11
CA ILE A 356 2.80 11.91 17.20
C ILE A 356 1.48 11.62 17.91
N GLU A 357 0.38 12.02 17.28
CA GLU A 357 -0.97 11.67 17.68
C GLU A 357 -1.37 10.30 17.11
N ARG A 358 -1.23 10.14 15.77
CA ARG A 358 -1.49 8.89 15.04
C ARG A 358 -0.75 8.85 13.71
N LEU A 359 -0.69 7.65 13.14
CA LEU A 359 -0.31 7.42 11.75
C LEU A 359 -1.51 6.88 10.97
N ASP A 360 -1.68 7.33 9.73
CA ASP A 360 -2.66 6.78 8.80
C ASP A 360 -1.95 6.18 7.58
N PHE A 361 -2.50 5.09 7.06
CA PHE A 361 -1.99 4.42 5.87
C PHE A 361 -3.12 4.25 4.85
N LEU A 362 -2.99 4.90 3.70
CA LEU A 362 -4.02 4.96 2.67
C LEU A 362 -3.56 4.25 1.40
N LEU A 363 -4.43 3.44 0.84
CA LEU A 363 -4.22 2.71 -0.42
C LEU A 363 -5.18 3.23 -1.49
N THR A 364 -4.73 3.28 -2.73
CA THR A 364 -5.61 3.66 -3.85
C THR A 364 -6.72 2.63 -4.05
N PRO A 365 -8.01 3.05 -4.10
CA PRO A 365 -9.10 2.23 -4.59
C PRO A 365 -8.92 1.92 -6.09
N ARG A 366 -9.37 0.74 -6.52
CA ARG A 366 -9.24 0.26 -7.91
C ARG A 366 -10.61 -0.01 -8.53
N ALA A 367 -10.68 -0.06 -9.85
CA ALA A 367 -11.94 -0.30 -10.57
C ALA A 367 -12.68 -1.58 -10.11
N HIS A 368 -11.94 -2.68 -9.90
CA HIS A 368 -12.50 -3.95 -9.45
C HIS A 368 -12.41 -4.16 -7.92
N SER A 369 -11.78 -3.22 -7.21
CA SER A 369 -11.70 -3.19 -5.76
C SER A 369 -11.93 -1.76 -5.30
N PRO A 370 -13.22 -1.33 -5.28
CA PRO A 370 -13.60 0.08 -5.00
C PRO A 370 -13.29 0.50 -3.57
N TYR A 371 -12.95 -0.45 -2.71
CA TYR A 371 -12.51 -0.27 -1.35
C TYR A 371 -11.11 -0.85 -1.15
N ASN A 372 -10.25 -0.15 -0.43
CA ASN A 372 -9.00 -0.69 0.10
C ASN A 372 -8.80 -0.22 1.53
N CYS A 373 -8.01 -0.96 2.30
CA CYS A 373 -7.79 -0.69 3.70
C CYS A 373 -6.31 -0.73 4.06
N GLY A 374 -5.85 0.32 4.72
CA GLY A 374 -4.54 0.38 5.36
C GLY A 374 -4.68 0.33 6.89
N ILE A 375 -3.80 -0.43 7.54
CA ILE A 375 -3.70 -0.50 9.00
C ILE A 375 -2.27 -0.15 9.38
N VAL A 376 -2.14 0.69 10.40
CA VAL A 376 -0.86 1.02 11.03
C VAL A 376 -1.11 1.39 12.49
N SER A 377 -0.14 1.14 13.36
CA SER A 377 -0.24 1.54 14.76
C SER A 377 1.01 2.24 15.25
N VAL A 378 0.82 3.20 16.18
CA VAL A 378 1.87 3.91 16.88
C VAL A 378 1.44 4.11 18.34
N GLY A 379 2.34 3.84 19.28
CA GLY A 379 1.96 3.78 20.70
C GLY A 379 0.82 2.77 20.92
N ASN A 380 -0.22 3.17 21.62
CA ASN A 380 -1.43 2.36 21.82
C ASN A 380 -2.58 2.71 20.84
N THR A 381 -2.31 3.50 19.81
CA THR A 381 -3.30 3.88 18.78
C THR A 381 -3.10 3.06 17.52
N LEU A 382 -4.11 2.30 17.11
CA LEU A 382 -4.19 1.66 15.80
C LEU A 382 -5.15 2.47 14.93
N SER A 383 -4.68 2.91 13.76
CA SER A 383 -5.51 3.50 12.71
C SER A 383 -5.83 2.45 11.65
N LEU A 384 -7.11 2.34 11.32
CA LEU A 384 -7.63 1.57 10.21
C LEU A 384 -8.28 2.57 9.25
N THR A 385 -7.70 2.74 8.08
CA THR A 385 -8.19 3.71 7.08
C THR A 385 -8.75 2.98 5.88
N ILE A 386 -10.05 3.12 5.67
CA ILE A 386 -10.75 2.65 4.47
C ILE A 386 -10.73 3.78 3.45
N THR A 387 -10.23 3.49 2.26
CA THR A 387 -10.37 4.37 1.10
C THR A 387 -11.43 3.79 0.17
N ARG A 388 -12.28 4.66 -0.37
CA ARG A 388 -13.38 4.28 -1.25
C ARG A 388 -13.48 5.24 -2.44
N ARG A 389 -13.81 4.70 -3.59
CA ARG A 389 -14.16 5.50 -4.76
C ARG A 389 -15.65 5.31 -5.10
N GLY A 390 -16.33 6.41 -5.35
CA GLY A 390 -17.75 6.41 -5.67
C GLY A 390 -18.69 6.53 -4.46
N PRO A 391 -20.00 6.70 -4.69
CA PRO A 391 -21.00 6.96 -3.66
C PRO A 391 -21.43 5.73 -2.85
N GLU A 392 -21.16 4.52 -3.35
CA GLU A 392 -21.62 3.27 -2.71
C GLU A 392 -20.94 3.06 -1.34
N ARG A 393 -21.72 2.99 -0.27
CA ARG A 393 -21.26 2.85 1.11
C ARG A 393 -21.70 1.56 1.80
N GLY A 394 -22.24 0.61 1.04
CA GLY A 394 -22.82 -0.60 1.62
C GLY A 394 -21.82 -1.41 2.44
N PHE A 395 -20.59 -1.56 1.96
CA PHE A 395 -19.53 -2.24 2.69
C PHE A 395 -19.17 -1.51 3.99
N GLU A 396 -18.92 -0.19 3.92
CA GLU A 396 -18.59 0.63 5.11
C GLU A 396 -19.69 0.57 6.17
N LYS A 397 -20.95 0.68 5.77
CA LYS A 397 -22.09 0.65 6.71
C LYS A 397 -22.13 -0.66 7.49
N ILE A 398 -21.98 -1.79 6.83
CA ILE A 398 -21.97 -3.11 7.50
C ILE A 398 -20.72 -3.24 8.37
N PHE A 399 -19.56 -2.83 7.87
CA PHE A 399 -18.31 -2.89 8.63
C PHE A 399 -18.38 -2.04 9.91
N LEU A 400 -18.93 -0.82 9.83
CA LEU A 400 -19.12 0.06 10.99
C LEU A 400 -20.08 -0.53 12.02
N GLN A 401 -21.10 -1.28 11.61
CA GLN A 401 -22.00 -2.01 12.54
C GLN A 401 -21.21 -3.03 13.36
N TYR A 402 -20.33 -3.80 12.73
CA TYR A 402 -19.46 -4.73 13.46
C TYR A 402 -18.46 -4.00 14.38
N CYS A 403 -17.96 -2.84 13.96
CA CYS A 403 -17.04 -2.05 14.76
C CYS A 403 -17.74 -1.34 15.95
N ALA A 404 -19.06 -1.13 15.92
CA ALA A 404 -19.80 -0.51 17.01
C ALA A 404 -19.73 -1.32 18.33
N GLU A 405 -19.49 -2.64 18.23
CA GLU A 405 -19.28 -3.53 19.38
C GLU A 405 -17.86 -3.43 19.95
N ILE A 406 -16.97 -2.72 19.25
CA ILE A 406 -15.59 -2.45 19.67
C ILE A 406 -15.56 -0.99 20.13
N LYS A 407 -14.95 -0.72 21.28
CA LYS A 407 -14.73 0.69 21.70
C LYS A 407 -13.86 1.39 20.66
N THR A 408 -14.51 2.07 19.72
CA THR A 408 -13.84 2.93 18.74
C THR A 408 -13.54 4.25 19.42
N VAL A 409 -12.28 4.68 19.39
CA VAL A 409 -11.88 5.94 20.02
C VAL A 409 -12.40 7.13 19.21
N GLU A 410 -12.37 7.01 17.86
CA GLU A 410 -12.83 8.08 16.97
C GLU A 410 -13.14 7.56 15.55
N ILE A 411 -14.14 8.19 14.89
CA ILE A 411 -14.45 7.97 13.47
C ILE A 411 -14.31 9.31 12.75
N GLN A 412 -13.34 9.42 11.83
CA GLN A 412 -13.19 10.59 10.95
C GLN A 412 -13.54 10.21 9.52
N SER A 413 -14.41 11.00 8.89
CA SER A 413 -14.78 10.82 7.48
C SER A 413 -14.53 12.11 6.70
N GLU A 414 -13.67 12.03 5.68
CA GLU A 414 -13.36 13.13 4.79
C GLU A 414 -13.61 12.73 3.33
N SER A 415 -14.08 13.68 2.52
CA SER A 415 -14.09 13.57 1.06
C SER A 415 -13.29 14.72 0.48
N LYS A 416 -12.22 14.41 -0.26
CA LYS A 416 -11.55 15.41 -1.10
C LYS A 416 -12.01 15.19 -2.54
N SER A 417 -12.70 16.18 -3.11
CA SER A 417 -13.11 16.15 -4.51
C SER A 417 -11.87 16.25 -5.41
N ASN A 418 -11.78 15.33 -6.37
CA ASN A 418 -10.85 15.50 -7.48
C ASN A 418 -11.52 16.52 -8.44
N LEU A 419 -11.06 17.77 -8.42
CA LEU A 419 -11.34 18.74 -9.45
C LEU A 419 -10.48 18.48 -10.68
#